data_b3c0b0019ff18b93b9d08910a1c439b2
#
_entry.id   b3c0b0019ff18b93b9d08910a1c439b2
#
_cell.length_a   1.000
_cell.length_b   1.000
_cell.length_c   1.000
_cell.angle_alpha   90.00
_cell.angle_beta   90.00
_cell.angle_gamma   90.00
#
_symmetry.space_group_name_H-M   'P 1'
#
loop_
_entity.id
_entity.type
_entity.pdbx_description
1 polymer ?
#
loop_
_entity_poly.entity_id
_entity_poly.type
_entity_poly.pdbx_seq_one_letter_code
_entity_poly.pdbx_strand_id
1 'polypeptide(L)'
;MSGEHRPSMKGRASGHGRTYQAGGDLTVYETASGTRPPVDQVTAPAGTMNLPSPAGLFVGRADELAEVEAALKASGEVVVAAVHGLGGIGKSTLAVHYARAQATMCNPVWWITADSPTALQAGLIALAGVLEPELAAVLPLETLADRAASWLAAHEGWLLVLDDVTDPADVAPLLGRTLAGRVLVTSRLGQGWHRLGARVLRLDVLAEAEAVDLLTRIVASSPQPASSTVTTDGALELVRELGCLPLAVDQAGAYLHQTRLSPRAYLELLRRQPAVMYDRTARGSDAERAIARIWRLTLDQLAGTPLAGDLLRMLAWYGAEPIPRTLLDGLDAEPSEVQHALGELAAYNMITLDSETIIVHRLVQAVARTPGSDDPHRRPADIDTARGQAIDLLSEALPATYSEPADWPAWRTLLPHITAMAEHTPPGADTTTTAGLINRVGLFLGKQGAIHRAIDCFKRVRTTYERVLGGDHPDTLVSRNNLAYAYREAGDLGRAIPLYQATLADRERVLG
;
A
#
# COMPACT_ATOMS: atom_id res chain seq x y z
N MET A 1 -3.47 43.94 42.08
CA MET A 1 -2.13 43.78 41.50
C MET A 1 -1.60 42.43 41.95
N SER A 2 -1.95 41.37 41.23
CA SER A 2 -1.48 40.01 41.49
C SER A 2 -0.38 39.73 40.49
N GLY A 3 0.87 39.67 41.01
CA GLY A 3 2.04 39.34 40.20
C GLY A 3 2.01 37.88 39.72
N GLU A 4 1.97 37.68 38.43
CA GLU A 4 2.21 36.39 37.84
C GLU A 4 3.62 35.91 38.14
N HIS A 5 3.72 34.88 38.98
CA HIS A 5 4.97 34.14 39.17
C HIS A 5 5.22 33.30 37.91
N ARG A 6 6.05 33.81 37.01
CA ARG A 6 6.67 32.97 35.98
C ARG A 6 7.70 32.05 36.67
N PRO A 7 7.55 30.72 36.57
CA PRO A 7 8.55 29.82 37.14
C PRO A 7 9.87 29.99 36.37
N SER A 8 10.92 30.45 37.06
CA SER A 8 12.26 30.49 36.50
C SER A 8 12.88 29.11 36.65
N MET A 9 12.99 28.35 35.52
CA MET A 9 13.73 27.11 35.51
C MET A 9 15.22 27.42 35.31
N LYS A 10 16.07 26.89 36.20
CA LYS A 10 17.52 26.91 36.03
C LYS A 10 18.02 25.48 35.99
N GLY A 11 18.46 25.03 34.84
CA GLY A 11 19.10 23.73 34.67
C GLY A 11 20.63 23.88 34.67
N ARG A 12 21.36 22.96 35.31
CA ARG A 12 22.82 22.85 35.24
C ARG A 12 23.17 21.47 34.70
N ALA A 13 23.97 21.41 33.66
CA ALA A 13 24.57 20.17 33.18
C ALA A 13 26.07 20.20 33.42
N SER A 14 26.69 19.09 33.83
CA SER A 14 28.11 18.90 33.97
C SER A 14 28.55 17.63 33.25
N GLY A 15 29.74 17.64 32.67
CA GLY A 15 30.23 16.55 31.81
C GLY A 15 29.52 16.51 30.47
N HIS A 16 29.02 15.32 30.09
CA HIS A 16 28.24 15.13 28.86
C HIS A 16 26.73 15.35 29.04
N GLY A 17 26.32 15.96 30.17
CA GLY A 17 24.92 16.22 30.48
C GLY A 17 24.28 17.24 29.53
N ARG A 18 23.03 17.05 29.17
CA ARG A 18 22.20 17.96 28.38
C ARG A 18 21.13 18.58 29.26
N THR A 19 20.87 19.87 29.09
CA THR A 19 19.79 20.56 29.78
C THR A 19 18.71 20.90 28.77
N TYR A 20 17.47 20.48 29.06
CA TYR A 20 16.29 20.78 28.26
C TYR A 20 15.41 21.76 29.06
N GLN A 21 14.87 22.77 28.39
CA GLN A 21 13.93 23.71 28.99
C GLN A 21 12.74 23.90 28.08
N ALA A 22 11.54 23.74 28.60
CA ALA A 22 10.31 24.00 27.86
C ALA A 22 9.30 24.73 28.74
N GLY A 23 8.53 25.62 28.14
CA GLY A 23 7.41 26.30 28.79
C GLY A 23 6.09 25.50 28.78
N GLY A 24 6.11 24.24 28.38
CA GLY A 24 5.00 23.30 28.30
C GLY A 24 5.51 21.87 28.33
N ASP A 25 4.71 20.91 27.88
CA ASP A 25 5.08 19.50 27.87
C ASP A 25 6.29 19.25 26.95
N LEU A 26 7.37 18.75 27.55
CA LEU A 26 8.58 18.33 26.84
C LEU A 26 8.70 16.81 26.94
N THR A 27 8.55 16.12 25.84
CA THR A 27 8.86 14.70 25.76
C THR A 27 10.28 14.54 25.25
N VAL A 28 11.19 14.10 26.13
CA VAL A 28 12.58 13.80 25.77
C VAL A 28 12.73 12.29 25.68
N TYR A 29 12.99 11.79 24.50
CA TYR A 29 13.36 10.39 24.32
C TYR A 29 14.87 10.26 24.55
N GLU A 30 15.29 9.88 25.75
CA GLU A 30 16.66 9.50 26.01
C GLU A 30 16.84 8.02 25.63
N THR A 31 17.51 7.77 24.52
CA THR A 31 18.10 6.45 24.29
C THR A 31 19.19 6.25 25.32
N ALA A 32 19.16 5.13 26.02
CA ALA A 32 20.20 4.74 26.98
C ALA A 32 21.59 4.99 26.34
N SER A 33 22.38 5.79 27.01
CA SER A 33 23.71 6.36 26.73
C SER A 33 24.62 5.57 25.76
N GLY A 34 24.23 5.52 24.48
CA GLY A 34 25.11 5.15 23.39
C GLY A 34 25.08 6.27 22.35
N THR A 35 26.20 6.85 21.99
CA THR A 35 26.33 7.66 20.79
C THR A 35 25.79 6.86 19.62
N ARG A 36 24.76 7.38 18.91
CA ARG A 36 24.24 6.73 17.71
C ARG A 36 25.42 6.39 16.79
N PRO A 37 25.56 5.14 16.33
CA PRO A 37 26.63 4.82 15.40
C PRO A 37 26.47 5.70 14.15
N PRO A 38 27.57 6.23 13.61
CA PRO A 38 27.54 6.86 12.31
C PRO A 38 26.94 5.93 11.27
N VAL A 39 26.17 6.46 10.33
CA VAL A 39 25.40 5.66 9.37
C VAL A 39 26.29 4.75 8.53
N ASP A 40 27.48 5.20 8.19
CA ASP A 40 28.54 4.47 7.46
C ASP A 40 29.10 3.25 8.23
N GLN A 41 28.89 3.16 9.54
CA GLN A 41 29.28 2.02 10.38
C GLN A 41 28.16 1.00 10.60
N VAL A 42 26.93 1.32 10.18
CA VAL A 42 25.77 0.41 10.28
C VAL A 42 25.83 -0.58 9.14
N THR A 43 25.93 -1.86 9.42
CA THR A 43 25.93 -2.92 8.40
C THR A 43 24.56 -3.61 8.33
N ALA A 44 24.08 -3.85 7.11
CA ALA A 44 22.87 -4.64 6.91
C ALA A 44 23.12 -6.10 7.35
N PRO A 45 22.22 -6.71 8.12
CA PRO A 45 22.30 -8.15 8.43
C PRO A 45 22.42 -8.98 7.15
N ALA A 46 23.16 -10.09 7.20
CA ALA A 46 23.33 -10.94 6.02
C ALA A 46 22.00 -11.50 5.54
N GLY A 47 21.74 -11.45 4.23
CA GLY A 47 20.50 -11.97 3.63
C GLY A 47 19.27 -11.10 3.89
N THR A 48 19.47 -9.81 4.20
CA THR A 48 18.36 -8.88 4.40
C THR A 48 17.54 -8.72 3.12
N MET A 49 16.28 -9.16 3.15
CA MET A 49 15.32 -8.99 2.07
C MET A 49 13.88 -8.96 2.60
N ASN A 50 13.00 -8.23 1.88
CA ASN A 50 11.56 -8.18 2.14
C ASN A 50 10.74 -8.39 0.87
N LEU A 51 11.24 -9.18 -0.06
CA LEU A 51 10.59 -9.40 -1.35
C LEU A 51 9.23 -10.08 -1.19
N PRO A 52 8.21 -9.65 -1.97
CA PRO A 52 6.94 -10.36 -2.06
C PRO A 52 7.14 -11.83 -2.42
N SER A 53 6.18 -12.68 -2.04
CA SER A 53 6.17 -14.07 -2.47
C SER A 53 6.24 -14.16 -3.99
N PRO A 54 7.04 -15.08 -4.57
CA PRO A 54 7.10 -15.22 -6.01
C PRO A 54 5.75 -15.67 -6.55
N ALA A 55 5.40 -15.22 -7.75
CA ALA A 55 4.31 -15.84 -8.49
C ALA A 55 4.62 -17.33 -8.66
N GLY A 56 3.59 -18.19 -8.55
CA GLY A 56 3.76 -19.65 -8.63
C GLY A 56 4.38 -20.12 -9.95
N LEU A 57 4.09 -19.42 -11.04
CA LEU A 57 4.64 -19.69 -12.37
C LEU A 57 5.17 -18.40 -13.01
N PHE A 58 6.36 -18.47 -13.56
CA PHE A 58 6.96 -17.41 -14.37
C PHE A 58 7.29 -17.99 -15.75
N VAL A 59 6.70 -17.39 -16.78
CA VAL A 59 6.81 -17.89 -18.15
C VAL A 59 7.27 -16.77 -19.09
N GLY A 60 8.17 -17.08 -20.00
CA GLY A 60 8.72 -16.12 -20.94
C GLY A 60 9.62 -15.07 -20.28
N ARG A 61 9.71 -13.89 -20.88
CA ARG A 61 10.40 -12.71 -20.33
C ARG A 61 11.92 -12.84 -20.19
N ALA A 62 12.54 -13.78 -20.90
CA ALA A 62 13.99 -13.96 -20.83
C ALA A 62 14.74 -12.74 -21.38
N ASP A 63 14.24 -12.16 -22.46
CA ASP A 63 14.84 -11.00 -23.12
C ASP A 63 14.68 -9.75 -22.23
N GLU A 64 13.51 -9.54 -21.63
CA GLU A 64 13.26 -8.42 -20.73
C GLU A 64 14.09 -8.53 -19.44
N LEU A 65 14.27 -9.74 -18.89
CA LEU A 65 15.18 -9.96 -17.76
C LEU A 65 16.63 -9.63 -18.14
N ALA A 66 17.08 -10.04 -19.33
CA ALA A 66 18.42 -9.70 -19.82
C ALA A 66 18.59 -8.19 -20.03
N GLU A 67 17.55 -7.50 -20.50
CA GLU A 67 17.56 -6.03 -20.62
C GLU A 67 17.63 -5.34 -19.28
N VAL A 68 16.85 -5.79 -18.28
CA VAL A 68 16.92 -5.25 -16.90
C VAL A 68 18.33 -5.48 -16.33
N GLU A 69 18.88 -6.66 -16.49
CA GLU A 69 20.22 -6.98 -16.01
C GLU A 69 21.29 -6.11 -16.70
N ALA A 70 21.22 -5.95 -18.02
CA ALA A 70 22.12 -5.07 -18.77
C ALA A 70 21.97 -3.59 -18.35
N ALA A 71 20.74 -3.16 -18.04
CA ALA A 71 20.48 -1.80 -17.56
C ALA A 71 21.09 -1.55 -16.19
N LEU A 72 21.07 -2.54 -15.28
CA LEU A 72 21.53 -2.42 -13.89
C LEU A 72 23.00 -2.85 -13.68
N LYS A 73 23.69 -3.32 -14.73
CA LYS A 73 25.13 -3.64 -14.67
C LYS A 73 26.06 -2.48 -14.95
N ALA A 74 25.57 -1.34 -15.38
CA ALA A 74 26.40 -0.17 -15.66
C ALA A 74 27.14 0.25 -14.37
N SER A 75 28.46 0.42 -14.45
CA SER A 75 29.32 0.71 -13.29
C SER A 75 29.40 2.21 -13.01
N GLY A 76 29.36 2.60 -11.74
CA GLY A 76 29.94 3.86 -11.26
C GLY A 76 29.02 4.86 -10.58
N GLU A 77 27.73 4.85 -10.79
CA GLU A 77 26.75 5.72 -10.13
C GLU A 77 25.47 4.93 -9.89
N VAL A 78 24.49 5.50 -9.15
CA VAL A 78 23.17 4.89 -9.00
C VAL A 78 22.61 4.56 -10.38
N VAL A 79 22.40 3.28 -10.64
CA VAL A 79 21.80 2.82 -11.90
C VAL A 79 20.31 2.61 -11.71
N VAL A 80 19.50 3.36 -12.42
CA VAL A 80 18.04 3.27 -12.38
C VAL A 80 17.55 2.63 -13.66
N ALA A 81 16.82 1.52 -13.53
CA ALA A 81 16.04 0.92 -14.62
C ALA A 81 14.55 1.08 -14.34
N ALA A 82 13.81 1.69 -15.27
CA ALA A 82 12.37 1.89 -15.14
C ALA A 82 11.62 0.99 -16.11
N VAL A 83 10.93 -0.03 -15.60
CA VAL A 83 10.05 -0.92 -16.36
C VAL A 83 8.65 -0.35 -16.37
N HIS A 84 8.13 0.00 -17.56
CA HIS A 84 6.79 0.56 -17.68
C HIS A 84 5.89 -0.27 -18.58
N GLY A 85 4.56 -0.16 -18.38
CA GLY A 85 3.54 -0.86 -19.15
C GLY A 85 2.18 -0.87 -18.46
N LEU A 86 1.20 -1.49 -19.10
CA LEU A 86 -0.17 -1.58 -18.61
C LEU A 86 -0.28 -2.25 -17.23
N GLY A 87 -1.41 -2.03 -16.52
CA GLY A 87 -1.76 -2.78 -15.32
C GLY A 87 -1.95 -4.27 -15.62
N GLY A 88 -1.49 -5.15 -14.72
CA GLY A 88 -1.63 -6.60 -14.90
C GLY A 88 -0.69 -7.27 -15.91
N ILE A 89 0.25 -6.51 -16.49
CA ILE A 89 1.19 -6.98 -17.51
C ILE A 89 2.38 -7.78 -16.96
N GLY A 90 2.53 -7.84 -15.64
CA GLY A 90 3.59 -8.59 -14.96
C GLY A 90 4.86 -7.79 -14.62
N LYS A 91 4.80 -6.44 -14.54
CA LYS A 91 5.95 -5.61 -14.14
C LYS A 91 6.52 -5.97 -12.77
N SER A 92 5.66 -6.03 -11.76
CA SER A 92 6.05 -6.40 -10.39
C SER A 92 6.54 -7.84 -10.33
N THR A 93 5.92 -8.76 -11.08
CA THR A 93 6.36 -10.16 -11.18
C THR A 93 7.77 -10.27 -11.78
N LEU A 94 8.05 -9.52 -12.86
CA LEU A 94 9.38 -9.43 -13.48
C LEU A 94 10.40 -8.89 -12.45
N ALA A 95 10.05 -7.82 -11.75
CA ALA A 95 10.91 -7.20 -10.74
C ALA A 95 11.21 -8.13 -9.56
N VAL A 96 10.20 -8.86 -9.03
CA VAL A 96 10.40 -9.87 -7.96
C VAL A 96 11.33 -10.98 -8.46
N HIS A 97 11.11 -11.48 -9.68
CA HIS A 97 11.92 -12.55 -10.25
C HIS A 97 13.39 -12.11 -10.40
N TYR A 98 13.61 -10.92 -10.96
CA TYR A 98 14.95 -10.33 -11.05
C TYR A 98 15.59 -10.13 -9.68
N ALA A 99 14.89 -9.49 -8.74
CA ALA A 99 15.40 -9.18 -7.42
C ALA A 99 15.81 -10.43 -6.62
N ARG A 100 15.04 -11.52 -6.74
CA ARG A 100 15.38 -12.81 -6.12
C ARG A 100 16.67 -13.41 -6.71
N ALA A 101 16.87 -13.30 -8.02
CA ALA A 101 18.11 -13.76 -8.65
C ALA A 101 19.33 -12.96 -8.18
N GLN A 102 19.15 -11.71 -7.76
CA GLN A 102 20.22 -10.85 -7.23
C GLN A 102 20.48 -11.03 -5.73
N ALA A 103 19.69 -11.80 -4.98
CA ALA A 103 19.78 -11.93 -3.52
C ALA A 103 21.11 -12.48 -3.01
N THR A 104 21.91 -13.17 -3.85
CA THR A 104 23.26 -13.64 -3.51
C THR A 104 24.34 -12.61 -3.78
N MET A 105 24.05 -11.58 -4.58
CA MET A 105 25.01 -10.57 -5.03
C MET A 105 24.77 -9.21 -4.37
N CYS A 106 23.56 -8.96 -3.88
CA CYS A 106 23.14 -7.70 -3.25
C CYS A 106 22.66 -7.95 -1.82
N ASN A 107 23.03 -7.05 -0.89
CA ASN A 107 22.54 -7.06 0.48
C ASN A 107 22.48 -5.61 1.03
N PRO A 108 21.31 -5.10 1.38
CA PRO A 108 20.01 -5.70 1.26
C PRO A 108 19.43 -5.73 -0.17
N VAL A 109 18.45 -6.61 -0.38
CA VAL A 109 17.51 -6.53 -1.50
C VAL A 109 16.18 -6.08 -0.93
N TRP A 110 15.82 -4.81 -1.18
CA TRP A 110 14.72 -4.18 -0.49
C TRP A 110 13.61 -3.74 -1.44
N TRP A 111 12.39 -4.16 -1.13
CA TRP A 111 11.18 -3.83 -1.89
C TRP A 111 10.39 -2.74 -1.18
N ILE A 112 10.01 -1.73 -1.94
CA ILE A 112 9.13 -0.65 -1.47
C ILE A 112 8.01 -0.48 -2.48
N THR A 113 6.76 -0.58 -2.04
CA THR A 113 5.63 -0.08 -2.77
C THR A 113 5.71 1.45 -2.77
N ALA A 114 5.83 2.07 -3.95
CA ALA A 114 6.14 3.50 -4.09
C ALA A 114 5.06 4.24 -4.89
N ASP A 115 3.80 3.88 -4.70
CA ASP A 115 2.65 4.47 -5.37
C ASP A 115 2.31 5.88 -4.87
N SER A 116 2.87 6.25 -3.73
CA SER A 116 2.73 7.56 -3.11
C SER A 116 3.97 7.92 -2.29
N PRO A 117 4.23 9.21 -2.03
CA PRO A 117 5.31 9.63 -1.13
C PRO A 117 5.21 9.02 0.26
N THR A 118 3.99 8.80 0.72
CA THR A 118 3.71 8.16 2.03
C THR A 118 4.14 6.69 2.04
N ALA A 119 3.82 5.94 1.01
CA ALA A 119 4.20 4.53 0.89
C ALA A 119 5.72 4.40 0.74
N LEU A 120 6.35 5.26 -0.06
CA LEU A 120 7.82 5.33 -0.15
C LEU A 120 8.46 5.57 1.21
N GLN A 121 7.95 6.54 1.98
CA GLN A 121 8.43 6.82 3.33
C GLN A 121 8.26 5.62 4.26
N ALA A 122 7.11 4.94 4.21
CA ALA A 122 6.85 3.74 5.02
C ALA A 122 7.86 2.62 4.72
N GLY A 123 8.18 2.39 3.44
CA GLY A 123 9.17 1.40 3.03
C GLY A 123 10.59 1.74 3.51
N LEU A 124 10.98 3.01 3.53
CA LEU A 124 12.25 3.47 4.10
C LEU A 124 12.30 3.28 5.61
N ILE A 125 11.19 3.57 6.31
CA ILE A 125 11.07 3.32 7.76
C ILE A 125 11.22 1.84 8.07
N ALA A 126 10.61 0.97 7.29
CA ALA A 126 10.75 -0.48 7.44
C ALA A 126 12.21 -0.93 7.24
N LEU A 127 12.91 -0.36 6.26
CA LEU A 127 14.35 -0.61 6.07
C LEU A 127 15.15 -0.18 7.29
N ALA A 128 14.93 1.04 7.81
CA ALA A 128 15.58 1.52 9.03
C ALA A 128 15.33 0.58 10.22
N GLY A 129 14.11 0.02 10.31
CA GLY A 129 13.73 -0.92 11.35
C GLY A 129 14.53 -2.23 11.33
N VAL A 130 14.93 -2.69 10.16
CA VAL A 130 15.79 -3.88 10.00
C VAL A 130 17.26 -3.56 10.22
N LEU A 131 17.72 -2.39 9.75
CA LEU A 131 19.10 -1.94 9.91
C LEU A 131 19.43 -1.61 11.38
N GLU A 132 18.50 -1.00 12.09
CA GLU A 132 18.69 -0.52 13.46
C GLU A 132 17.41 -0.70 14.30
N PRO A 133 17.07 -1.94 14.70
CA PRO A 133 15.83 -2.26 15.41
C PRO A 133 15.62 -1.46 16.70
N GLU A 134 16.70 -1.22 17.46
CA GLU A 134 16.64 -0.46 18.71
C GLU A 134 16.22 1.00 18.49
N LEU A 135 16.70 1.61 17.40
CA LEU A 135 16.34 2.98 17.05
C LEU A 135 14.92 3.06 16.47
N ALA A 136 14.48 2.04 15.77
CA ALA A 136 13.12 1.97 15.22
C ALA A 136 12.05 2.03 16.31
N ALA A 137 12.34 1.53 17.51
CA ALA A 137 11.42 1.56 18.63
C ALA A 137 11.21 2.96 19.23
N VAL A 138 12.16 3.89 19.04
CA VAL A 138 12.18 5.17 19.78
C VAL A 138 12.24 6.42 18.89
N LEU A 139 12.62 6.28 17.61
CA LEU A 139 12.76 7.43 16.72
C LEU A 139 11.47 7.76 15.98
N PRO A 140 11.19 9.07 15.74
CA PRO A 140 10.12 9.52 14.87
C PRO A 140 10.25 8.99 13.42
N LEU A 141 9.10 8.89 12.72
CA LEU A 141 9.02 8.32 11.36
C LEU A 141 9.93 9.05 10.36
N GLU A 142 9.93 10.37 10.36
CA GLU A 142 10.75 11.17 9.43
C GLU A 142 12.25 10.93 9.67
N THR A 143 12.67 10.85 10.94
CA THR A 143 14.05 10.57 11.29
C THR A 143 14.48 9.17 10.84
N LEU A 144 13.59 8.18 10.95
CA LEU A 144 13.87 6.81 10.48
C LEU A 144 13.99 6.77 8.96
N ALA A 145 13.08 7.41 8.23
CA ALA A 145 13.13 7.48 6.77
C ALA A 145 14.41 8.17 6.28
N ASP A 146 14.77 9.29 6.89
CA ASP A 146 16.02 10.01 6.58
C ASP A 146 17.26 9.19 6.89
N ARG A 147 17.22 8.38 7.95
CA ARG A 147 18.33 7.51 8.31
C ARG A 147 18.52 6.38 7.32
N ALA A 148 17.42 5.73 6.86
CA ALA A 148 17.47 4.74 5.79
C ALA A 148 18.00 5.34 4.47
N ALA A 149 17.51 6.51 4.09
CA ALA A 149 17.99 7.20 2.88
C ALA A 149 19.49 7.56 2.98
N SER A 150 19.94 7.99 4.16
CA SER A 150 21.36 8.29 4.42
C SER A 150 22.20 7.01 4.40
N TRP A 151 21.66 5.88 4.87
CA TRP A 151 22.32 4.58 4.80
C TRP A 151 22.52 4.15 3.34
N LEU A 152 21.47 4.24 2.52
CA LEU A 152 21.54 3.95 1.08
C LEU A 152 22.54 4.84 0.35
N ALA A 153 22.70 6.10 0.79
CA ALA A 153 23.67 7.02 0.24
C ALA A 153 25.14 6.69 0.63
N ALA A 154 25.33 6.07 1.80
CA ALA A 154 26.65 5.79 2.35
C ALA A 154 27.19 4.39 2.01
N HIS A 155 26.34 3.49 1.49
CA HIS A 155 26.70 2.10 1.24
C HIS A 155 26.49 1.70 -0.21
N GLU A 156 27.20 0.64 -0.61
CA GLU A 156 27.13 0.02 -1.94
C GLU A 156 26.61 -1.44 -1.85
N GLY A 157 26.39 -2.05 -3.00
CA GLY A 157 26.04 -3.48 -3.06
C GLY A 157 24.60 -3.81 -2.66
N TRP A 158 23.70 -2.83 -2.58
CA TRP A 158 22.27 -3.04 -2.35
C TRP A 158 21.47 -2.96 -3.65
N LEU A 159 20.28 -3.57 -3.63
CA LEU A 159 19.26 -3.43 -4.66
C LEU A 159 17.96 -2.91 -4.03
N LEU A 160 17.49 -1.77 -4.50
CA LEU A 160 16.21 -1.19 -4.12
C LEU A 160 15.21 -1.39 -5.26
N VAL A 161 14.06 -1.98 -4.97
CA VAL A 161 12.94 -2.06 -5.91
C VAL A 161 11.86 -1.08 -5.46
N LEU A 162 11.51 -0.14 -6.34
CA LEU A 162 10.43 0.82 -6.15
C LEU A 162 9.26 0.40 -7.06
N ASP A 163 8.28 -0.26 -6.48
CA ASP A 163 7.16 -0.83 -7.24
C ASP A 163 5.99 0.15 -7.37
N ASP A 164 5.40 0.18 -8.57
CA ASP A 164 4.22 0.95 -8.97
C ASP A 164 4.32 2.46 -8.76
N VAL A 165 5.48 3.04 -9.04
CA VAL A 165 5.66 4.49 -8.96
C VAL A 165 4.68 5.19 -9.90
N THR A 166 3.87 6.11 -9.33
CA THR A 166 2.84 6.85 -10.06
C THR A 166 3.33 8.18 -10.62
N ASP A 167 4.30 8.82 -9.95
CA ASP A 167 4.96 10.02 -10.42
C ASP A 167 6.49 9.93 -10.17
N PRO A 168 7.33 10.05 -11.22
CA PRO A 168 8.78 10.11 -11.05
C PRO A 168 9.27 11.20 -10.09
N ALA A 169 8.51 12.29 -9.91
CA ALA A 169 8.85 13.36 -8.99
C ALA A 169 8.85 12.91 -7.53
N ASP A 170 8.05 11.91 -7.17
CA ASP A 170 7.94 11.40 -5.79
C ASP A 170 9.21 10.67 -5.34
N VAL A 171 9.91 10.02 -6.27
CA VAL A 171 11.15 9.26 -6.00
C VAL A 171 12.43 10.06 -6.28
N ALA A 172 12.31 11.19 -6.98
CA ALA A 172 13.44 12.03 -7.35
C ALA A 172 14.29 12.49 -6.15
N PRO A 173 13.71 12.91 -4.99
CA PRO A 173 14.50 13.30 -3.82
C PRO A 173 15.34 12.16 -3.24
N LEU A 174 14.84 10.92 -3.28
CA LEU A 174 15.59 9.75 -2.82
C LEU A 174 16.73 9.42 -3.79
N LEU A 175 16.42 9.36 -5.09
CA LEU A 175 17.42 9.06 -6.13
C LEU A 175 18.53 10.10 -6.21
N GLY A 176 18.22 11.38 -5.97
CA GLY A 176 19.20 12.46 -5.95
C GLY A 176 20.14 12.43 -4.73
N ARG A 177 19.81 11.70 -3.68
CA ARG A 177 20.66 11.52 -2.47
C ARG A 177 21.53 10.27 -2.53
N THR A 178 21.15 9.28 -3.32
CA THR A 178 21.86 8.00 -3.43
C THR A 178 23.03 8.15 -4.42
N LEU A 179 24.23 7.82 -3.99
CA LEU A 179 25.45 7.95 -4.81
C LEU A 179 25.93 6.62 -5.40
N ALA A 180 25.46 5.50 -4.85
CA ALA A 180 25.85 4.16 -5.28
C ALA A 180 24.68 3.18 -5.07
N GLY A 181 24.68 2.06 -5.80
CA GLY A 181 23.67 1.01 -5.69
C GLY A 181 22.79 0.87 -6.94
N ARG A 182 21.82 -0.01 -6.86
CA ARG A 182 20.94 -0.38 -7.98
C ARG A 182 19.50 -0.10 -7.63
N VAL A 183 18.77 0.59 -8.50
CA VAL A 183 17.36 0.87 -8.31
C VAL A 183 16.57 0.35 -9.50
N LEU A 184 15.67 -0.58 -9.24
CA LEU A 184 14.69 -1.07 -10.21
C LEU A 184 13.33 -0.45 -9.91
N VAL A 185 12.78 0.24 -10.89
CA VAL A 185 11.47 0.89 -10.75
C VAL A 185 10.45 0.18 -11.62
N THR A 186 9.25 -0.02 -11.12
CA THR A 186 8.10 -0.34 -11.96
C THR A 186 7.09 0.81 -11.98
N SER A 187 6.50 1.09 -13.13
CA SER A 187 5.56 2.21 -13.28
C SER A 187 4.56 1.92 -14.41
N ARG A 188 3.43 2.63 -14.41
CA ARG A 188 2.55 2.70 -15.58
C ARG A 188 2.98 3.79 -16.56
N LEU A 189 3.78 4.74 -16.10
CA LEU A 189 4.26 5.88 -16.88
C LEU A 189 5.57 5.54 -17.61
N GLY A 190 5.59 5.74 -18.93
CA GLY A 190 6.81 5.65 -19.74
C GLY A 190 7.60 6.95 -19.84
N GLN A 191 7.06 8.06 -19.30
CA GLN A 191 7.65 9.40 -19.44
C GLN A 191 8.16 9.93 -18.10
N GLY A 192 9.07 10.91 -18.17
CA GLY A 192 9.62 11.56 -16.97
C GLY A 192 10.92 10.92 -16.44
N TRP A 193 11.15 9.65 -16.67
CA TRP A 193 12.27 8.88 -16.15
C TRP A 193 13.65 9.32 -16.66
N HIS A 194 13.73 9.83 -17.91
CA HIS A 194 14.96 10.33 -18.49
C HIS A 194 15.60 11.47 -17.69
N ARG A 195 14.78 12.27 -16.97
CA ARG A 195 15.26 13.36 -16.11
C ARG A 195 16.00 12.86 -14.88
N LEU A 196 15.75 11.62 -14.50
CA LEU A 196 16.37 10.94 -13.37
C LEU A 196 17.54 10.04 -13.82
N GLY A 197 17.97 10.14 -15.09
CA GLY A 197 19.02 9.28 -15.64
C GLY A 197 18.63 7.82 -15.79
N ALA A 198 17.35 7.47 -15.66
CA ALA A 198 16.87 6.11 -15.71
C ALA A 198 16.88 5.54 -17.14
N ARG A 199 17.32 4.29 -17.28
CA ARG A 199 17.10 3.50 -18.49
C ARG A 199 15.67 2.98 -18.49
N VAL A 200 14.91 3.37 -19.50
CA VAL A 200 13.48 3.04 -19.60
C VAL A 200 13.29 1.79 -20.44
N LEU A 201 12.59 0.82 -19.88
CA LEU A 201 12.28 -0.47 -20.49
C LEU A 201 10.77 -0.61 -20.62
N ARG A 202 10.26 -0.90 -21.81
CA ARG A 202 8.84 -1.13 -22.05
C ARG A 202 8.53 -2.60 -21.92
N LEU A 203 7.54 -2.92 -21.09
CA LEU A 203 6.98 -4.26 -20.99
C LEU A 203 5.66 -4.32 -21.75
N ASP A 204 5.55 -5.24 -22.68
CA ASP A 204 4.33 -5.52 -23.45
C ASP A 204 3.61 -6.77 -22.90
N VAL A 205 2.41 -7.09 -23.42
CA VAL A 205 1.69 -8.33 -23.10
C VAL A 205 2.53 -9.55 -23.47
N LEU A 206 2.19 -10.73 -22.96
CA LEU A 206 2.88 -11.95 -23.33
C LEU A 206 2.70 -12.23 -24.84
N ALA A 207 3.69 -12.85 -25.44
CA ALA A 207 3.48 -13.46 -26.75
C ALA A 207 2.40 -14.55 -26.66
N GLU A 208 1.61 -14.74 -27.72
CA GLU A 208 0.51 -15.72 -27.72
C GLU A 208 0.96 -17.12 -27.27
N ALA A 209 2.13 -17.55 -27.71
CA ALA A 209 2.70 -18.84 -27.33
C ALA A 209 3.03 -18.93 -25.84
N GLU A 210 3.56 -17.84 -25.25
CA GLU A 210 3.88 -17.74 -23.82
C GLU A 210 2.59 -17.69 -22.97
N ALA A 211 1.57 -16.95 -23.43
CA ALA A 211 0.28 -16.89 -22.78
C ALA A 211 -0.43 -18.26 -22.76
N VAL A 212 -0.35 -19.03 -23.86
CA VAL A 212 -0.85 -20.41 -23.94
C VAL A 212 -0.05 -21.34 -23.02
N ASP A 213 1.28 -21.22 -22.98
CA ASP A 213 2.14 -22.00 -22.09
C ASP A 213 1.80 -21.72 -20.61
N LEU A 214 1.63 -20.44 -20.23
CA LEU A 214 1.21 -20.05 -18.89
C LEU A 214 -0.14 -20.69 -18.51
N LEU A 215 -1.16 -20.52 -19.37
CA LEU A 215 -2.48 -21.09 -19.16
C LEU A 215 -2.41 -22.62 -18.98
N THR A 216 -1.67 -23.29 -19.85
CA THR A 216 -1.56 -24.75 -19.84
C THR A 216 -0.88 -25.27 -18.59
N ARG A 217 0.18 -24.59 -18.12
CA ARG A 217 0.88 -24.97 -16.88
C ARG A 217 0.00 -24.77 -15.65
N ILE A 218 -0.77 -23.69 -15.59
CA ILE A 218 -1.69 -23.46 -14.48
C ILE A 218 -2.75 -24.56 -14.43
N VAL A 219 -3.37 -24.87 -15.57
CA VAL A 219 -4.40 -25.91 -15.66
C VAL A 219 -3.83 -27.29 -15.31
N ALA A 220 -2.58 -27.58 -15.69
CA ALA A 220 -1.89 -28.85 -15.45
C ALA A 220 -1.30 -29.00 -14.03
N SER A 221 -1.29 -27.97 -13.21
CA SER A 221 -0.61 -27.97 -11.88
C SER A 221 -1.23 -28.92 -10.83
N SER A 222 -2.36 -29.60 -11.13
CA SER A 222 -2.91 -30.69 -10.32
C SER A 222 -2.23 -32.02 -10.61
N PRO A 223 -2.03 -32.89 -9.63
CA PRO A 223 -1.73 -34.30 -9.86
C PRO A 223 -2.95 -34.94 -10.55
N GLN A 224 -2.91 -35.03 -11.86
CA GLN A 224 -3.93 -35.71 -12.63
C GLN A 224 -3.64 -37.20 -12.72
N PRO A 225 -4.67 -38.08 -12.71
CA PRO A 225 -4.44 -39.47 -13.10
C PRO A 225 -3.88 -39.47 -14.54
N ALA A 226 -2.92 -40.32 -14.78
CA ALA A 226 -2.12 -40.41 -16.05
C ALA A 226 -2.92 -40.55 -17.36
N SER A 227 -4.24 -40.57 -17.30
CA SER A 227 -5.16 -40.72 -18.43
C SER A 227 -5.88 -39.43 -18.86
N SER A 228 -5.68 -38.29 -18.16
CA SER A 228 -6.34 -37.02 -18.52
C SER A 228 -5.43 -36.15 -19.36
N THR A 229 -5.60 -36.15 -20.67
CA THR A 229 -4.99 -35.14 -21.54
C THR A 229 -5.65 -33.78 -21.23
N VAL A 230 -4.83 -32.79 -20.80
CA VAL A 230 -5.28 -31.42 -20.71
C VAL A 230 -5.75 -30.97 -22.09
N THR A 231 -7.04 -30.72 -22.24
CA THR A 231 -7.60 -30.28 -23.52
C THR A 231 -7.19 -28.83 -23.73
N THR A 232 -6.27 -28.59 -24.67
CA THR A 232 -5.83 -27.24 -25.08
C THR A 232 -6.76 -26.62 -26.13
N ASP A 233 -7.86 -27.29 -26.46
CA ASP A 233 -8.82 -26.80 -27.44
C ASP A 233 -9.42 -25.47 -27.02
N GLY A 234 -9.25 -24.44 -27.87
CA GLY A 234 -9.69 -23.08 -27.62
C GLY A 234 -8.72 -22.25 -26.74
N ALA A 235 -7.54 -22.79 -26.34
CA ALA A 235 -6.60 -22.06 -25.51
C ALA A 235 -6.05 -20.79 -26.18
N LEU A 236 -5.71 -20.89 -27.48
CA LEU A 236 -5.22 -19.74 -28.24
C LEU A 236 -6.28 -18.64 -28.38
N GLU A 237 -7.50 -19.02 -28.69
CA GLU A 237 -8.63 -18.08 -28.81
C GLU A 237 -8.94 -17.44 -27.46
N LEU A 238 -8.85 -18.21 -26.36
CA LEU A 238 -9.07 -17.69 -25.02
C LEU A 238 -8.01 -16.66 -24.64
N VAL A 239 -6.71 -16.95 -24.80
CA VAL A 239 -5.66 -16.00 -24.43
C VAL A 239 -5.73 -14.72 -25.28
N ARG A 240 -6.14 -14.81 -26.55
CA ARG A 240 -6.42 -13.63 -27.39
C ARG A 240 -7.58 -12.80 -26.85
N GLU A 241 -8.68 -13.44 -26.46
CA GLU A 241 -9.84 -12.76 -25.83
C GLU A 241 -9.45 -12.07 -24.52
N LEU A 242 -8.50 -12.64 -23.76
CA LEU A 242 -7.94 -12.07 -22.54
C LEU A 242 -6.85 -11.00 -22.81
N GLY A 243 -6.55 -10.71 -24.08
CA GLY A 243 -5.54 -9.73 -24.49
C GLY A 243 -4.10 -10.15 -24.12
N CYS A 244 -3.82 -11.45 -23.97
CA CYS A 244 -2.53 -12.00 -23.53
C CYS A 244 -1.98 -11.35 -22.25
N LEU A 245 -2.87 -10.84 -21.40
CA LEU A 245 -2.51 -10.21 -20.11
C LEU A 245 -2.20 -11.30 -19.07
N PRO A 246 -0.99 -11.34 -18.50
CA PRO A 246 -0.60 -12.37 -17.52
C PRO A 246 -1.60 -12.58 -16.40
N LEU A 247 -2.08 -11.49 -15.76
CA LEU A 247 -3.04 -11.57 -14.67
C LEU A 247 -4.38 -12.19 -15.13
N ALA A 248 -4.87 -11.81 -16.31
CA ALA A 248 -6.12 -12.35 -16.83
C ALA A 248 -5.98 -13.84 -17.18
N VAL A 249 -4.84 -14.23 -17.74
CA VAL A 249 -4.52 -15.63 -18.06
C VAL A 249 -4.38 -16.46 -16.78
N ASP A 250 -3.74 -15.90 -15.75
CA ASP A 250 -3.55 -16.55 -14.45
C ASP A 250 -4.88 -16.83 -13.75
N GLN A 251 -5.76 -15.83 -13.67
CA GLN A 251 -7.09 -15.99 -13.07
C GLN A 251 -7.99 -16.92 -13.88
N ALA A 252 -7.97 -16.83 -15.20
CA ALA A 252 -8.71 -17.76 -16.08
C ALA A 252 -8.18 -19.19 -15.93
N GLY A 253 -6.86 -19.36 -15.85
CA GLY A 253 -6.22 -20.65 -15.61
C GLY A 253 -6.64 -21.26 -14.28
N ALA A 254 -6.68 -20.48 -13.21
CA ALA A 254 -7.15 -20.91 -11.90
C ALA A 254 -8.64 -21.35 -11.96
N TYR A 255 -9.49 -20.58 -12.65
CA TYR A 255 -10.88 -20.94 -12.87
C TYR A 255 -11.02 -22.29 -13.60
N LEU A 256 -10.30 -22.47 -14.71
CA LEU A 256 -10.29 -23.71 -15.47
C LEU A 256 -9.80 -24.89 -14.63
N HIS A 257 -8.77 -24.65 -13.82
CA HIS A 257 -8.22 -25.64 -12.91
C HIS A 257 -9.27 -26.11 -11.88
N GLN A 258 -10.01 -25.20 -11.25
CA GLN A 258 -11.02 -25.50 -10.25
C GLN A 258 -12.27 -26.15 -10.85
N THR A 259 -12.76 -25.63 -11.99
CA THR A 259 -14.04 -26.07 -12.58
C THR A 259 -13.89 -27.24 -13.53
N ARG A 260 -12.66 -27.59 -13.96
CA ARG A 260 -12.37 -28.62 -14.98
C ARG A 260 -13.01 -28.35 -16.34
N LEU A 261 -13.37 -27.11 -16.63
CA LEU A 261 -13.85 -26.71 -17.94
C LEU A 261 -12.73 -26.68 -18.97
N SER A 262 -13.07 -26.91 -20.25
CA SER A 262 -12.11 -26.66 -21.33
C SER A 262 -11.96 -25.16 -21.60
N PRO A 263 -10.82 -24.69 -22.13
CA PRO A 263 -10.64 -23.30 -22.52
C PRO A 263 -11.74 -22.81 -23.48
N ARG A 264 -12.21 -23.65 -24.40
CA ARG A 264 -13.32 -23.35 -25.31
C ARG A 264 -14.63 -23.10 -24.58
N ALA A 265 -14.99 -23.97 -23.64
CA ALA A 265 -16.21 -23.81 -22.85
C ALA A 265 -16.18 -22.53 -22.00
N TYR A 266 -15.05 -22.21 -21.41
CA TYR A 266 -14.85 -20.97 -20.66
C TYR A 266 -14.93 -19.72 -21.56
N LEU A 267 -14.34 -19.77 -22.75
CA LEU A 267 -14.45 -18.70 -23.73
C LEU A 267 -15.92 -18.42 -24.11
N GLU A 268 -16.74 -19.47 -24.26
CA GLU A 268 -18.16 -19.31 -24.52
C GLU A 268 -18.89 -18.67 -23.33
N LEU A 269 -18.53 -19.03 -22.09
CA LEU A 269 -19.06 -18.36 -20.89
C LEU A 269 -18.69 -16.89 -20.87
N LEU A 270 -17.42 -16.55 -21.13
CA LEU A 270 -16.98 -15.17 -21.21
C LEU A 270 -17.73 -14.37 -22.29
N ARG A 271 -18.00 -14.97 -23.45
CA ARG A 271 -18.72 -14.30 -24.54
C ARG A 271 -20.19 -14.09 -24.26
N ARG A 272 -20.82 -14.94 -23.45
CA ARG A 272 -22.21 -14.76 -23.01
C ARG A 272 -22.42 -13.67 -21.98
N GLN A 273 -21.35 -13.34 -21.23
CA GLN A 273 -21.39 -12.19 -20.34
C GLN A 273 -21.45 -10.91 -21.20
N PRO A 274 -22.43 -10.01 -20.99
CA PRO A 274 -22.42 -8.74 -21.70
C PRO A 274 -21.04 -8.12 -21.54
N ALA A 275 -20.43 -7.68 -22.63
CA ALA A 275 -19.33 -6.75 -22.52
C ALA A 275 -19.90 -5.59 -21.73
N VAL A 276 -19.64 -5.55 -20.42
CA VAL A 276 -20.06 -4.43 -19.57
C VAL A 276 -19.49 -3.23 -20.28
N MET A 277 -20.36 -2.46 -20.90
CA MET A 277 -19.99 -1.21 -21.50
C MET A 277 -19.53 -0.35 -20.32
N TYR A 278 -18.24 -0.47 -19.99
CA TYR A 278 -17.58 0.68 -19.40
C TYR A 278 -17.91 1.82 -20.35
N ASP A 279 -18.72 2.73 -19.86
CA ASP A 279 -19.14 3.91 -20.58
C ASP A 279 -17.91 4.43 -21.33
N ARG A 280 -18.02 4.68 -22.64
CA ARG A 280 -16.90 5.14 -23.48
C ARG A 280 -16.22 6.39 -22.93
N THR A 281 -16.81 7.00 -21.93
CA THR A 281 -16.31 8.13 -21.13
C THR A 281 -15.55 7.73 -19.88
N ALA A 282 -15.68 6.49 -19.36
CA ALA A 282 -14.90 6.02 -18.22
C ALA A 282 -13.53 5.51 -18.70
N ARG A 283 -12.46 6.02 -18.11
CA ARG A 283 -11.04 5.76 -18.43
C ARG A 283 -10.57 4.31 -18.06
N GLY A 284 -11.42 3.31 -18.24
CA GLY A 284 -11.07 1.90 -18.00
C GLY A 284 -10.23 1.34 -19.15
N SER A 285 -9.10 0.71 -18.81
CA SER A 285 -8.26 0.01 -19.79
C SER A 285 -8.92 -1.32 -20.25
N ASP A 286 -8.49 -1.86 -21.39
CA ASP A 286 -8.92 -3.21 -21.85
C ASP A 286 -8.62 -4.29 -20.79
N ALA A 287 -7.54 -4.10 -20.01
CA ALA A 287 -7.18 -4.95 -18.90
C ALA A 287 -8.24 -4.96 -17.78
N GLU A 288 -8.77 -3.79 -17.41
CA GLU A 288 -9.83 -3.69 -16.38
C GLU A 288 -11.12 -4.36 -16.84
N ARG A 289 -11.44 -4.26 -18.13
CA ARG A 289 -12.61 -4.95 -18.72
C ARG A 289 -12.46 -6.47 -18.70
N ALA A 290 -11.29 -6.98 -19.06
CA ALA A 290 -11.02 -8.42 -19.03
C ALA A 290 -11.12 -8.95 -17.59
N ILE A 291 -10.51 -8.28 -16.63
CA ILE A 291 -10.54 -8.66 -15.21
C ILE A 291 -11.96 -8.57 -14.64
N ALA A 292 -12.75 -7.54 -14.98
CA ALA A 292 -14.13 -7.42 -14.51
C ALA A 292 -15.03 -8.59 -14.98
N ARG A 293 -14.83 -9.09 -16.22
CA ARG A 293 -15.54 -10.26 -16.74
C ARG A 293 -15.15 -11.54 -16.01
N ILE A 294 -13.85 -11.74 -15.78
CA ILE A 294 -13.33 -12.90 -15.03
C ILE A 294 -13.86 -12.85 -13.59
N TRP A 295 -13.77 -11.70 -12.95
CA TRP A 295 -14.31 -11.46 -11.62
C TRP A 295 -15.76 -11.90 -11.49
N ARG A 296 -16.63 -11.43 -12.39
CA ARG A 296 -18.05 -11.79 -12.37
C ARG A 296 -18.25 -13.30 -12.45
N LEU A 297 -17.61 -13.96 -13.41
CA LEU A 297 -17.72 -15.43 -13.55
C LEU A 297 -17.21 -16.15 -12.31
N THR A 298 -16.13 -15.68 -11.70
CA THR A 298 -15.58 -16.28 -10.49
C THR A 298 -16.54 -16.11 -9.31
N LEU A 299 -17.09 -14.93 -9.10
CA LEU A 299 -18.06 -14.71 -8.02
C LEU A 299 -19.41 -15.42 -8.25
N ASP A 300 -19.85 -15.57 -9.51
CA ASP A 300 -21.00 -16.41 -9.84
C ASP A 300 -20.72 -17.88 -9.44
N GLN A 301 -19.49 -18.37 -9.66
CA GLN A 301 -19.06 -19.70 -9.24
C GLN A 301 -18.98 -19.84 -7.71
N LEU A 302 -18.59 -18.77 -7.02
CA LEU A 302 -18.49 -18.69 -5.56
C LEU A 302 -19.83 -18.34 -4.89
N ALA A 303 -20.95 -18.39 -5.59
CA ALA A 303 -22.27 -18.06 -5.04
C ALA A 303 -22.67 -18.94 -3.82
N GLY A 304 -22.06 -20.13 -3.70
CA GLY A 304 -22.20 -21.00 -2.52
C GLY A 304 -21.42 -20.52 -1.27
N THR A 305 -20.51 -19.56 -1.42
CA THR A 305 -19.71 -18.95 -0.35
C THR A 305 -19.86 -17.42 -0.41
N PRO A 306 -21.03 -16.86 -0.03
CA PRO A 306 -21.30 -15.41 -0.18
C PRO A 306 -20.26 -14.52 0.50
N LEU A 307 -19.72 -14.96 1.64
CA LEU A 307 -18.68 -14.25 2.39
C LEU A 307 -17.42 -13.99 1.54
N ALA A 308 -17.10 -14.83 0.54
CA ALA A 308 -15.96 -14.61 -0.34
C ALA A 308 -16.09 -13.30 -1.13
N GLY A 309 -17.26 -13.01 -1.68
CA GLY A 309 -17.53 -11.76 -2.38
C GLY A 309 -17.48 -10.55 -1.47
N ASP A 310 -18.01 -10.66 -0.24
CA ASP A 310 -17.99 -9.59 0.76
C ASP A 310 -16.56 -9.28 1.21
N LEU A 311 -15.77 -10.31 1.54
CA LEU A 311 -14.37 -10.17 1.89
C LEU A 311 -13.56 -9.50 0.76
N LEU A 312 -13.74 -9.92 -0.47
CA LEU A 312 -13.00 -9.35 -1.59
C LEU A 312 -13.33 -7.87 -1.79
N ARG A 313 -14.61 -7.47 -1.68
CA ARG A 313 -15.04 -6.06 -1.73
C ARG A 313 -14.45 -5.24 -0.60
N MET A 314 -14.39 -5.80 0.61
CA MET A 314 -13.85 -5.14 1.81
C MET A 314 -12.32 -5.00 1.72
N LEU A 315 -11.60 -6.08 1.42
CA LEU A 315 -10.15 -6.08 1.26
C LEU A 315 -9.67 -5.13 0.15
N ALA A 316 -10.54 -4.84 -0.81
CA ALA A 316 -10.23 -3.90 -1.89
C ALA A 316 -10.03 -2.45 -1.44
N TRP A 317 -10.45 -2.07 -0.23
CA TRP A 317 -10.30 -0.72 0.31
C TRP A 317 -8.96 -0.50 1.00
N TYR A 318 -8.21 -1.58 1.28
CA TYR A 318 -6.92 -1.50 1.94
C TYR A 318 -5.77 -1.21 0.95
N GLY A 319 -4.59 -0.91 1.48
CA GLY A 319 -3.37 -0.72 0.67
C GLY A 319 -2.96 -2.01 -0.04
N ALA A 320 -2.11 -1.87 -1.04
CA ALA A 320 -1.55 -3.00 -1.78
C ALA A 320 -0.45 -3.74 -0.99
N GLU A 321 -0.05 -3.20 0.15
CA GLU A 321 0.82 -3.85 1.12
C GLU A 321 0.16 -5.10 1.69
N PRO A 322 0.95 -6.05 2.24
CA PRO A 322 0.41 -7.24 2.89
C PRO A 322 -0.56 -6.86 4.03
N ILE A 323 -1.83 -7.23 3.88
CA ILE A 323 -2.90 -6.98 4.85
C ILE A 323 -2.79 -8.03 5.95
N PRO A 324 -2.63 -7.65 7.24
CA PRO A 324 -2.60 -8.61 8.34
C PRO A 324 -3.92 -9.40 8.41
N ARG A 325 -3.84 -10.72 8.50
CA ARG A 325 -5.04 -11.57 8.64
C ARG A 325 -5.80 -11.29 9.93
N THR A 326 -5.09 -10.89 10.98
CA THR A 326 -5.68 -10.48 12.26
C THR A 326 -6.63 -9.28 12.15
N LEU A 327 -6.55 -8.51 11.06
CA LEU A 327 -7.51 -7.45 10.79
C LEU A 327 -8.93 -7.98 10.59
N LEU A 328 -9.08 -9.24 10.19
CA LEU A 328 -10.38 -9.90 10.01
C LEU A 328 -10.95 -10.52 11.29
N ASP A 329 -10.22 -10.51 12.40
CA ASP A 329 -10.68 -11.08 13.68
C ASP A 329 -11.88 -10.30 14.27
N GLY A 330 -12.08 -9.05 13.86
CA GLY A 330 -13.22 -8.21 14.23
C GLY A 330 -14.47 -8.44 13.38
N LEU A 331 -14.47 -9.37 12.41
CA LEU A 331 -15.65 -9.67 11.61
C LEU A 331 -16.69 -10.44 12.42
N ASP A 332 -17.95 -10.05 12.24
CA ASP A 332 -19.11 -10.82 12.76
C ASP A 332 -19.38 -12.05 11.88
N ALA A 333 -18.43 -12.99 11.88
CA ALA A 333 -18.48 -14.25 11.13
C ALA A 333 -17.67 -15.32 11.85
N GLU A 334 -18.06 -16.59 11.69
CA GLU A 334 -17.29 -17.69 12.26
C GLU A 334 -15.90 -17.78 11.64
N PRO A 335 -14.80 -17.91 12.43
CA PRO A 335 -13.45 -17.98 11.91
C PRO A 335 -13.22 -19.05 10.84
N SER A 336 -13.94 -20.18 10.93
CA SER A 336 -13.91 -21.24 9.93
C SER A 336 -14.52 -20.83 8.59
N GLU A 337 -15.56 -20.01 8.60
CA GLU A 337 -16.19 -19.47 7.38
C GLU A 337 -15.27 -18.44 6.70
N VAL A 338 -14.66 -17.55 7.50
CA VAL A 338 -13.66 -16.60 7.00
C VAL A 338 -12.49 -17.33 6.35
N GLN A 339 -11.96 -18.36 7.03
CA GLN A 339 -10.86 -19.17 6.50
C GLN A 339 -11.24 -19.90 5.21
N HIS A 340 -12.46 -20.47 5.14
CA HIS A 340 -12.98 -21.12 3.94
C HIS A 340 -13.12 -20.11 2.79
N ALA A 341 -13.73 -18.97 3.03
CA ALA A 341 -13.89 -17.92 2.01
C ALA A 341 -12.56 -17.38 1.48
N LEU A 342 -11.57 -17.17 2.35
CA LEU A 342 -10.20 -16.79 1.93
C LEU A 342 -9.54 -17.90 1.09
N GLY A 343 -9.73 -19.16 1.48
CA GLY A 343 -9.22 -20.31 0.71
C GLY A 343 -9.82 -20.37 -0.69
N GLU A 344 -11.13 -20.17 -0.81
CA GLU A 344 -11.83 -20.11 -2.11
C GLU A 344 -11.31 -18.94 -2.97
N LEU A 345 -11.17 -17.74 -2.41
CA LEU A 345 -10.61 -16.60 -3.16
C LEU A 345 -9.18 -16.86 -3.64
N ALA A 346 -8.36 -17.49 -2.81
CA ALA A 346 -6.99 -17.85 -3.17
C ALA A 346 -6.96 -18.93 -4.25
N ALA A 347 -7.87 -19.92 -4.19
CA ALA A 347 -7.97 -21.00 -5.19
C ALA A 347 -8.29 -20.48 -6.60
N TYR A 348 -8.96 -19.33 -6.70
CA TYR A 348 -9.23 -18.65 -7.97
C TYR A 348 -8.24 -17.50 -8.27
N ASN A 349 -7.11 -17.41 -7.58
CA ASN A 349 -6.10 -16.35 -7.73
C ASN A 349 -6.66 -14.92 -7.65
N MET A 350 -7.76 -14.73 -6.87
CA MET A 350 -8.29 -13.40 -6.59
C MET A 350 -7.48 -12.67 -5.54
N ILE A 351 -6.88 -13.42 -4.63
CA ILE A 351 -5.96 -12.97 -3.60
C ILE A 351 -4.74 -13.91 -3.54
N THR A 352 -3.65 -13.41 -3.01
CA THR A 352 -2.55 -14.26 -2.53
C THR A 352 -2.67 -14.37 -1.01
N LEU A 353 -2.75 -15.61 -0.52
CA LEU A 353 -2.93 -15.91 0.90
C LEU A 353 -1.65 -16.52 1.46
N ASP A 354 -1.10 -15.90 2.49
CA ASP A 354 0.02 -16.42 3.28
C ASP A 354 -0.46 -16.79 4.69
N SER A 355 0.41 -17.36 5.52
CA SER A 355 0.09 -17.73 6.92
C SER A 355 -0.42 -16.53 7.73
N GLU A 356 0.13 -15.34 7.54
CA GLU A 356 -0.14 -14.16 8.35
C GLU A 356 -0.76 -13.00 7.57
N THR A 357 -0.68 -13.03 6.23
CA THR A 357 -1.06 -11.89 5.40
C THR A 357 -1.92 -12.27 4.20
N ILE A 358 -2.62 -11.26 3.67
CA ILE A 358 -3.44 -11.31 2.47
C ILE A 358 -2.94 -10.22 1.53
N ILE A 359 -2.75 -10.55 0.26
CA ILE A 359 -2.42 -9.58 -0.78
C ILE A 359 -3.51 -9.61 -1.85
N VAL A 360 -4.05 -8.45 -2.19
CA VAL A 360 -5.01 -8.29 -3.28
C VAL A 360 -4.37 -7.48 -4.39
N HIS A 361 -4.37 -8.03 -5.61
CA HIS A 361 -3.80 -7.31 -6.74
C HIS A 361 -4.57 -6.01 -7.01
N ARG A 362 -3.85 -4.89 -7.21
CA ARG A 362 -4.45 -3.55 -7.37
C ARG A 362 -5.51 -3.44 -8.45
N LEU A 363 -5.37 -4.18 -9.55
CA LEU A 363 -6.38 -4.20 -10.61
C LEU A 363 -7.67 -4.87 -10.12
N VAL A 364 -7.57 -5.94 -9.33
CA VAL A 364 -8.70 -6.58 -8.66
C VAL A 364 -9.36 -5.62 -7.67
N GLN A 365 -8.56 -4.93 -6.85
CA GLN A 365 -9.06 -3.90 -5.94
C GLN A 365 -9.80 -2.78 -6.68
N ALA A 366 -9.24 -2.27 -7.78
CA ALA A 366 -9.87 -1.21 -8.57
C ALA A 366 -11.23 -1.65 -9.14
N VAL A 367 -11.31 -2.88 -9.69
CA VAL A 367 -12.57 -3.47 -10.17
C VAL A 367 -13.58 -3.62 -9.03
N ALA A 368 -13.15 -4.10 -7.86
CA ALA A 368 -14.01 -4.32 -6.70
C ALA A 368 -14.65 -3.03 -6.17
N ARG A 369 -13.91 -1.93 -6.21
CA ARG A 369 -14.39 -0.61 -5.78
C ARG A 369 -15.23 0.13 -6.82
N THR A 370 -15.22 -0.33 -8.08
CA THR A 370 -15.91 0.36 -9.17
C THR A 370 -17.32 -0.20 -9.36
N PRO A 371 -18.39 0.58 -9.19
CA PRO A 371 -19.75 0.12 -9.46
C PRO A 371 -19.92 -0.36 -10.90
N GLY A 372 -20.73 -1.41 -11.08
CA GLY A 372 -21.10 -1.95 -12.39
C GLY A 372 -22.61 -2.00 -12.54
N SER A 373 -23.16 -1.32 -13.56
CA SER A 373 -24.62 -1.20 -13.75
C SER A 373 -25.33 -2.56 -13.89
N ASP A 374 -24.66 -3.52 -14.54
CA ASP A 374 -25.23 -4.82 -14.87
C ASP A 374 -24.53 -5.99 -14.14
N ASP A 375 -23.74 -5.66 -13.13
CA ASP A 375 -22.99 -6.64 -12.34
C ASP A 375 -23.58 -6.77 -10.94
N PRO A 376 -24.21 -7.93 -10.62
CA PRO A 376 -24.84 -8.14 -9.31
C PRO A 376 -23.84 -8.12 -8.14
N HIS A 377 -22.55 -8.35 -8.42
CA HIS A 377 -21.48 -8.36 -7.41
C HIS A 377 -20.86 -6.98 -7.17
N ARG A 378 -21.22 -5.96 -7.98
CA ARG A 378 -20.67 -4.60 -7.89
C ARG A 378 -21.76 -3.53 -7.77
N ARG A 379 -22.77 -3.82 -6.94
CA ARG A 379 -23.82 -2.85 -6.63
C ARG A 379 -23.23 -1.72 -5.76
N PRO A 380 -23.60 -0.46 -6.01
CA PRO A 380 -23.11 0.65 -5.20
C PRO A 380 -23.32 0.46 -3.69
N ALA A 381 -24.50 -0.05 -3.29
CA ALA A 381 -24.81 -0.30 -1.89
C ALA A 381 -23.90 -1.35 -1.23
N ASP A 382 -23.56 -2.43 -1.95
CA ASP A 382 -22.67 -3.49 -1.43
C ASP A 382 -21.23 -2.96 -1.29
N ILE A 383 -20.79 -2.14 -2.25
CA ILE A 383 -19.48 -1.47 -2.22
C ILE A 383 -19.40 -0.48 -1.05
N ASP A 384 -20.46 0.31 -0.82
CA ASP A 384 -20.51 1.25 0.31
C ASP A 384 -20.55 0.53 1.66
N THR A 385 -21.29 -0.59 1.76
CA THR A 385 -21.31 -1.45 2.95
C THR A 385 -19.92 -2.01 3.23
N ALA A 386 -19.25 -2.56 2.22
CA ALA A 386 -17.90 -3.11 2.35
C ALA A 386 -16.88 -2.04 2.77
N ARG A 387 -17.04 -0.80 2.27
CA ARG A 387 -16.23 0.33 2.74
C ARG A 387 -16.44 0.62 4.22
N GLY A 388 -17.69 0.65 4.66
CA GLY A 388 -18.03 0.85 6.08
C GLY A 388 -17.38 -0.20 6.96
N GLN A 389 -17.54 -1.48 6.62
CA GLN A 389 -16.91 -2.60 7.34
C GLN A 389 -15.38 -2.49 7.37
N ALA A 390 -14.75 -2.12 6.24
CA ALA A 390 -13.31 -1.92 6.18
C ALA A 390 -12.82 -0.81 7.14
N ILE A 391 -13.59 0.29 7.27
CA ILE A 391 -13.30 1.38 8.18
C ILE A 391 -13.46 0.94 9.64
N ASP A 392 -14.51 0.20 9.96
CA ASP A 392 -14.81 -0.28 11.30
C ASP A 392 -13.69 -1.22 11.79
N LEU A 393 -13.29 -2.21 10.96
CA LEU A 393 -12.19 -3.13 11.28
C LEU A 393 -10.86 -2.39 11.52
N LEU A 394 -10.51 -1.41 10.67
CA LEU A 394 -9.32 -0.59 10.88
C LEU A 394 -9.40 0.21 12.19
N SER A 395 -10.60 0.71 12.52
CA SER A 395 -10.81 1.50 13.74
C SER A 395 -10.66 0.65 15.00
N GLU A 396 -11.13 -0.60 14.96
CA GLU A 396 -11.03 -1.57 16.06
C GLU A 396 -9.62 -2.13 16.22
N ALA A 397 -8.92 -2.41 15.11
CA ALA A 397 -7.56 -2.94 15.13
C ALA A 397 -6.50 -1.94 15.59
N LEU A 398 -6.79 -0.64 15.56
CA LEU A 398 -5.85 0.38 16.00
C LEU A 398 -5.62 0.31 17.52
N PRO A 399 -4.36 0.41 17.98
CA PRO A 399 -4.06 0.52 19.41
C PRO A 399 -4.82 1.65 20.08
N ALA A 400 -5.19 1.47 21.35
CA ALA A 400 -5.94 2.46 22.13
C ALA A 400 -5.19 3.79 22.25
N THR A 401 -3.85 3.75 22.28
CA THR A 401 -3.01 4.94 22.38
C THR A 401 -2.18 5.15 21.12
N TYR A 402 -1.84 6.40 20.86
CA TYR A 402 -0.94 6.79 19.77
C TYR A 402 0.39 7.38 20.31
N SER A 403 0.49 7.56 21.61
CA SER A 403 1.61 8.21 22.28
C SER A 403 2.67 7.24 22.78
N GLU A 404 2.28 5.99 23.04
CA GLU A 404 3.16 4.97 23.60
C GLU A 404 4.04 4.34 22.51
N PRO A 405 5.38 4.35 22.67
CA PRO A 405 6.29 3.72 21.67
C PRO A 405 6.02 2.24 21.42
N ALA A 406 5.53 1.51 22.42
CA ALA A 406 5.17 0.10 22.28
C ALA A 406 4.05 -0.15 21.24
N ASP A 407 3.16 0.82 21.03
CA ASP A 407 2.05 0.72 20.09
C ASP A 407 2.46 1.12 18.64
N TRP A 408 3.58 1.81 18.46
CA TRP A 408 3.98 2.33 17.16
C TRP A 408 4.16 1.28 16.06
N PRO A 409 4.68 0.07 16.32
CA PRO A 409 4.75 -0.98 15.29
C PRO A 409 3.38 -1.31 14.71
N ALA A 410 2.35 -1.49 15.55
CA ALA A 410 0.98 -1.76 15.10
C ALA A 410 0.40 -0.58 14.27
N TRP A 411 0.62 0.66 14.73
CA TRP A 411 0.24 1.86 13.97
C TRP A 411 0.89 1.88 12.58
N ARG A 412 2.18 1.57 12.49
CA ARG A 412 2.94 1.56 11.22
C ARG A 412 2.43 0.50 10.26
N THR A 413 2.06 -0.68 10.77
CA THR A 413 1.49 -1.76 9.98
C THR A 413 0.14 -1.37 9.36
N LEU A 414 -0.71 -0.68 10.12
CA LEU A 414 -2.06 -0.32 9.66
C LEU A 414 -2.11 0.99 8.87
N LEU A 415 -1.15 1.89 9.05
CA LEU A 415 -1.13 3.21 8.43
C LEU A 415 -1.24 3.20 6.90
N PRO A 416 -0.55 2.33 6.14
CA PRO A 416 -0.72 2.24 4.69
C PRO A 416 -2.14 1.91 4.28
N HIS A 417 -2.80 0.99 4.98
CA HIS A 417 -4.18 0.57 4.70
C HIS A 417 -5.19 1.68 5.00
N ILE A 418 -4.99 2.43 6.10
CA ILE A 418 -5.84 3.58 6.43
C ILE A 418 -5.64 4.71 5.42
N THR A 419 -4.40 4.95 5.00
CA THR A 419 -4.08 5.97 3.98
C THR A 419 -4.75 5.63 2.66
N ALA A 420 -4.60 4.41 2.17
CA ALA A 420 -5.22 3.94 0.93
C ALA A 420 -6.76 4.02 0.99
N MET A 421 -7.37 3.59 2.10
CA MET A 421 -8.80 3.71 2.34
C MET A 421 -9.25 5.18 2.26
N ALA A 422 -8.51 6.09 2.90
CA ALA A 422 -8.82 7.52 2.87
C ALA A 422 -8.67 8.11 1.45
N GLU A 423 -7.65 7.74 0.70
CA GLU A 423 -7.43 8.20 -0.67
C GLU A 423 -8.51 7.71 -1.63
N HIS A 424 -8.97 6.47 -1.46
CA HIS A 424 -10.04 5.90 -2.29
C HIS A 424 -11.44 6.34 -1.88
N THR A 425 -11.61 6.94 -0.70
CA THR A 425 -12.90 7.47 -0.25
C THR A 425 -13.02 8.95 -0.65
N PRO A 426 -13.99 9.33 -1.50
CA PRO A 426 -14.21 10.74 -1.80
C PRO A 426 -14.52 11.52 -0.51
N PRO A 427 -13.94 12.72 -0.29
CA PRO A 427 -14.16 13.49 0.94
C PRO A 427 -15.64 13.80 1.25
N GLY A 428 -16.48 13.88 0.22
CA GLY A 428 -17.93 14.06 0.38
C GLY A 428 -18.65 12.83 0.93
N ALA A 429 -18.05 11.63 0.84
CA ALA A 429 -18.58 10.37 1.33
C ALA A 429 -18.06 9.99 2.73
N ASP A 430 -17.20 10.81 3.34
CA ASP A 430 -16.72 10.59 4.70
C ASP A 430 -17.86 10.64 5.71
N THR A 431 -17.90 9.65 6.61
CA THR A 431 -18.78 9.56 7.77
C THR A 431 -18.08 10.10 9.02
N THR A 432 -18.80 10.15 10.14
CA THR A 432 -18.20 10.44 11.45
C THR A 432 -17.17 9.40 11.85
N THR A 433 -17.41 8.12 11.54
CA THR A 433 -16.45 7.02 11.79
C THR A 433 -15.17 7.22 10.98
N THR A 434 -15.30 7.51 9.67
CA THR A 434 -14.14 7.83 8.81
C THR A 434 -13.34 9.00 9.37
N ALA A 435 -14.03 10.09 9.76
CA ALA A 435 -13.39 11.26 10.33
C ALA A 435 -12.70 10.94 11.66
N GLY A 436 -13.31 10.12 12.51
CA GLY A 436 -12.73 9.65 13.77
C GLY A 436 -11.43 8.86 13.53
N LEU A 437 -11.44 7.94 12.56
CA LEU A 437 -10.26 7.16 12.17
C LEU A 437 -9.14 8.09 11.66
N ILE A 438 -9.45 9.00 10.73
CA ILE A 438 -8.48 9.96 10.18
C ILE A 438 -7.95 10.90 11.27
N ASN A 439 -8.78 11.30 12.25
CA ASN A 439 -8.35 12.11 13.38
C ASN A 439 -7.30 11.39 14.25
N ARG A 440 -7.52 10.10 14.55
CA ARG A 440 -6.53 9.27 15.27
C ARG A 440 -5.21 9.17 14.51
N VAL A 441 -5.27 9.00 13.17
CA VAL A 441 -4.07 9.03 12.32
C VAL A 441 -3.38 10.39 12.37
N GLY A 442 -4.12 11.49 12.30
CA GLY A 442 -3.56 12.85 12.45
C GLY A 442 -2.82 13.05 13.77
N LEU A 443 -3.39 12.56 14.88
CA LEU A 443 -2.76 12.61 16.21
C LEU A 443 -1.47 11.77 16.25
N PHE A 444 -1.51 10.55 15.72
CA PHE A 444 -0.32 9.70 15.59
C PHE A 444 0.78 10.37 14.76
N LEU A 445 0.44 10.85 13.54
CA LEU A 445 1.38 11.53 12.66
C LEU A 445 1.99 12.78 13.30
N GLY A 446 1.17 13.58 13.98
CA GLY A 446 1.64 14.74 14.73
C GLY A 446 2.65 14.36 15.82
N LYS A 447 2.38 13.25 16.55
CA LYS A 447 3.31 12.75 17.59
C LYS A 447 4.60 12.20 16.98
N GLN A 448 4.53 11.68 15.74
CA GLN A 448 5.68 11.18 14.98
C GLN A 448 6.45 12.28 14.22
N GLY A 449 6.13 13.56 14.40
CA GLY A 449 6.79 14.69 13.74
C GLY A 449 6.33 14.95 12.31
N ALA A 450 5.45 14.13 11.74
CA ALA A 450 4.92 14.29 10.39
C ALA A 450 3.81 15.36 10.35
N ILE A 451 4.15 16.60 10.76
CA ILE A 451 3.20 17.66 11.06
C ILE A 451 2.39 18.08 9.84
N HIS A 452 2.98 18.15 8.65
CA HIS A 452 2.26 18.54 7.44
C HIS A 452 1.17 17.52 7.09
N ARG A 453 1.46 16.23 7.20
CA ARG A 453 0.48 15.15 7.00
C ARG A 453 -0.62 15.19 8.05
N ALA A 454 -0.27 15.48 9.32
CA ALA A 454 -1.26 15.67 10.39
C ALA A 454 -2.21 16.83 10.08
N ILE A 455 -1.69 17.96 9.57
CA ILE A 455 -2.50 19.12 9.14
C ILE A 455 -3.51 18.69 8.06
N ASP A 456 -3.12 17.89 7.07
CA ASP A 456 -4.02 17.47 6.00
C ASP A 456 -5.11 16.52 6.52
N CYS A 457 -4.77 15.60 7.43
CA CYS A 457 -5.74 14.80 8.15
C CYS A 457 -6.75 15.68 8.89
N PHE A 458 -6.30 16.63 9.70
CA PHE A 458 -7.18 17.48 10.50
C PHE A 458 -8.03 18.44 9.67
N LYS A 459 -7.55 18.91 8.52
CA LYS A 459 -8.37 19.68 7.57
C LYS A 459 -9.56 18.84 7.06
N ARG A 460 -9.30 17.58 6.65
CA ARG A 460 -10.34 16.66 6.18
C ARG A 460 -11.35 16.34 7.29
N VAL A 461 -10.87 16.02 8.49
CA VAL A 461 -11.70 15.77 9.68
C VAL A 461 -12.61 16.96 10.00
N ARG A 462 -12.04 18.17 10.06
CA ARG A 462 -12.82 19.39 10.31
C ARG A 462 -13.92 19.56 9.26
N THR A 463 -13.58 19.46 7.97
CA THR A 463 -14.56 19.62 6.89
C THR A 463 -15.68 18.58 6.99
N THR A 464 -15.35 17.34 7.34
CA THR A 464 -16.33 16.27 7.51
C THR A 464 -17.24 16.53 8.70
N TYR A 465 -16.69 16.87 9.86
CA TYR A 465 -17.50 17.15 11.07
C TYR A 465 -18.35 18.41 10.90
N GLU A 466 -17.84 19.47 10.29
CA GLU A 466 -18.65 20.66 9.97
C GLU A 466 -19.84 20.32 9.05
N ARG A 467 -19.64 19.43 8.07
CA ARG A 467 -20.70 18.98 7.16
C ARG A 467 -21.73 18.06 7.81
N VAL A 468 -21.28 17.11 8.66
CA VAL A 468 -22.13 16.01 9.18
C VAL A 468 -22.76 16.38 10.52
N LEU A 469 -22.00 17.02 11.41
CA LEU A 469 -22.39 17.31 12.78
C LEU A 469 -22.78 18.79 13.00
N GLY A 470 -22.32 19.66 12.10
CA GLY A 470 -22.48 21.12 12.26
C GLY A 470 -21.31 21.77 13.01
N GLY A 471 -21.24 23.10 12.89
CA GLY A 471 -20.12 23.90 13.43
C GLY A 471 -20.00 23.92 14.93
N ASP A 472 -21.09 23.74 15.64
CA ASP A 472 -21.21 23.87 17.10
C ASP A 472 -21.05 22.53 17.84
N HIS A 473 -20.95 21.41 17.10
CA HIS A 473 -20.82 20.10 17.74
C HIS A 473 -19.46 19.98 18.48
N PRO A 474 -19.42 19.35 19.66
CA PRO A 474 -18.19 19.19 20.45
C PRO A 474 -17.02 18.60 19.64
N ASP A 475 -17.27 17.56 18.84
CA ASP A 475 -16.22 16.92 18.02
C ASP A 475 -15.72 17.86 16.91
N THR A 476 -16.58 18.72 16.36
CA THR A 476 -16.17 19.76 15.40
C THR A 476 -15.23 20.76 16.07
N LEU A 477 -15.56 21.19 17.28
CA LEU A 477 -14.72 22.12 18.05
C LEU A 477 -13.38 21.48 18.45
N VAL A 478 -13.38 20.16 18.78
CA VAL A 478 -12.14 19.39 19.02
C VAL A 478 -11.30 19.31 17.77
N SER A 479 -11.89 19.03 16.59
CA SER A 479 -11.15 18.94 15.34
C SER A 479 -10.49 20.26 14.93
N ARG A 480 -11.17 21.39 15.17
CA ARG A 480 -10.61 22.74 14.96
C ARG A 480 -9.41 22.99 15.89
N ASN A 481 -9.53 22.56 17.14
CA ASN A 481 -8.42 22.67 18.11
C ASN A 481 -7.20 21.85 17.69
N ASN A 482 -7.42 20.60 17.23
CA ASN A 482 -6.34 19.73 16.74
C ASN A 482 -5.65 20.34 15.51
N LEU A 483 -6.42 20.94 14.57
CA LEU A 483 -5.85 21.63 13.43
C LEU A 483 -5.05 22.88 13.83
N ALA A 484 -5.56 23.68 14.79
CA ALA A 484 -4.84 24.84 15.31
C ALA A 484 -3.54 24.43 16.02
N TYR A 485 -3.58 23.35 16.79
CA TYR A 485 -2.39 22.75 17.40
C TYR A 485 -1.36 22.36 16.34
N ALA A 486 -1.76 21.66 15.30
CA ALA A 486 -0.87 21.23 14.23
C ALA A 486 -0.25 22.43 13.47
N TYR A 487 -1.00 23.49 13.22
CA TYR A 487 -0.45 24.74 12.67
C TYR A 487 0.59 25.37 13.58
N ARG A 488 0.34 25.36 14.89
CA ARG A 488 1.31 25.88 15.88
C ARG A 488 2.62 25.09 15.85
N GLU A 489 2.53 23.77 15.85
CA GLU A 489 3.71 22.89 15.77
C GLU A 489 4.48 23.06 14.46
N ALA A 490 3.78 23.38 13.36
CA ALA A 490 4.40 23.72 12.08
C ALA A 490 5.02 25.14 12.04
N GLY A 491 4.90 25.92 13.13
CA GLY A 491 5.37 27.29 13.19
C GLY A 491 4.45 28.31 12.50
N ASP A 492 3.30 27.88 11.98
CA ASP A 492 2.32 28.75 11.31
C ASP A 492 1.36 29.41 12.29
N LEU A 493 1.92 30.35 13.07
CA LEU A 493 1.16 31.11 14.06
C LEU A 493 0.07 31.98 13.41
N GLY A 494 0.27 32.38 12.15
CA GLY A 494 -0.71 33.19 11.41
C GLY A 494 -2.03 32.48 11.21
N ARG A 495 -2.03 31.15 11.05
CA ARG A 495 -3.25 30.32 10.96
C ARG A 495 -3.66 29.74 12.32
N ALA A 496 -2.73 29.43 13.20
CA ALA A 496 -3.02 28.83 14.49
C ALA A 496 -3.81 29.77 15.40
N ILE A 497 -3.35 31.02 15.60
CA ILE A 497 -3.94 31.97 16.55
C ILE A 497 -5.41 32.30 16.22
N PRO A 498 -5.77 32.70 14.98
CA PRO A 498 -7.17 32.97 14.67
C PRO A 498 -8.07 31.76 14.86
N LEU A 499 -7.58 30.56 14.53
CA LEU A 499 -8.36 29.33 14.66
C LEU A 499 -8.60 28.96 16.13
N TYR A 500 -7.60 29.14 17.02
CA TYR A 500 -7.77 28.98 18.46
C TYR A 500 -8.77 29.98 19.03
N GLN A 501 -8.67 31.28 18.64
CA GLN A 501 -9.56 32.32 19.12
C GLN A 501 -11.02 32.07 18.72
N ALA A 502 -11.24 31.70 17.44
CA ALA A 502 -12.57 31.35 16.95
C ALA A 502 -13.13 30.11 17.67
N THR A 503 -12.30 29.06 17.86
CA THR A 503 -12.72 27.85 18.56
C THR A 503 -13.04 28.11 20.03
N LEU A 504 -12.29 29.00 20.70
CA LEU A 504 -12.56 29.39 22.08
C LEU A 504 -13.89 30.13 22.19
N ALA A 505 -14.11 31.14 21.35
CA ALA A 505 -15.37 31.91 21.34
C ALA A 505 -16.60 31.00 21.07
N ASP A 506 -16.46 30.03 20.14
CA ASP A 506 -17.53 29.07 19.88
C ASP A 506 -17.77 28.13 21.07
N ARG A 507 -16.70 27.68 21.76
CA ARG A 507 -16.84 26.86 22.97
C ARG A 507 -17.53 27.63 24.11
N GLU A 508 -17.15 28.87 24.34
CA GLU A 508 -17.80 29.73 25.36
C GLU A 508 -19.27 29.96 25.02
N ARG A 509 -19.62 30.14 23.76
CA ARG A 509 -21.02 30.31 23.33
C ARG A 509 -21.86 29.03 23.46
N VAL A 510 -21.26 27.86 23.25
CA VAL A 510 -21.98 26.57 23.19
C VAL A 510 -22.03 25.87 24.55
N LEU A 511 -20.95 25.98 25.33
CA LEU A 511 -20.80 25.26 26.59
C LEU A 511 -21.05 26.15 27.82
N GLY A 512 -21.11 27.47 27.69
CA GLY A 512 -21.34 28.45 28.73
C GLY A 512 -20.05 28.80 29.45
#